data_0b7b65bbb779ef523d5e03d199d9f7d7
#
_entry.id   0b7b65bbb779ef523d5e03d199d9f7d7
#
_cell.length_a   1.000
_cell.length_b   1.000
_cell.length_c   1.000
_cell.angle_alpha   90.00
_cell.angle_beta   90.00
_cell.angle_gamma   90.00
#
_symmetry.space_group_name_H-M   'P 1'
#
loop_
_entity.id
_entity.type
_entity.pdbx_description
1 polymer ?
#
loop_
_entity_poly.entity_id
_entity_poly.type
_entity_poly.pdbx_seq_one_letter_code
_entity_poly.pdbx_strand_id
1 'polypeptide(L)'
;LWEMTTDRNSVEKSFAGSNLMSYIDRKLKTQMDAGSYELNADYQHSTRLPGELLTVSYRFTHNPNNSETFIDQWKRDPLNTANTIQYAGQHSKSDAGMDEHTAQVDYTRPLGQAHSLEAGLKYIYRHATSDPLYEIRPSEDAPWQPGSLYAQNPSNGKFRHDQYIGAAYAGYNYRKDQYSLQTGLRVESSRLKALFPENAAADFSHNSFDWVPQLTLGYTPSPMKQLKLAYNFRIQRPAIGQLNPYRLQTNDYQVQYGNPDLKSEKRHHVGLSYNQYGAKVMLTASLDYDFCNNAIQNYTFSDPANPNLFHQTYGNIGREHSFSLNTYAMYTPAVWVRIMLNGNIDRTFQKSEALGIDVNSWSGMVYSGLMFTLPKDWTVNLFGGYYHGGRSYQTKYDGNVFNNIGIAKQLFDKKLRVSLSANNIHAKYSTWKSRTIGNGFTIYSENAGIQRSVSLSLTYSFGKMNTQVRKVQRTIVNDDLKQTSSQGQQGGGQGNPTGN
;
A
#
# COMPACT_ATOMS: atom_id res chain seq x y z
N LEU A 1 8.42 11.55 -13.08
CA LEU A 1 7.64 12.61 -12.43
C LEU A 1 6.22 12.60 -12.97
N TRP A 2 5.26 12.78 -12.12
CA TRP A 2 3.86 12.98 -12.47
C TRP A 2 3.27 14.06 -11.57
N GLU A 3 2.38 14.85 -12.15
CA GLU A 3 1.58 15.86 -11.47
C GLU A 3 0.13 15.39 -11.42
N MET A 4 -0.51 15.55 -10.29
CA MET A 4 -1.91 15.24 -10.11
C MET A 4 -2.61 16.40 -9.40
N THR A 5 -3.65 16.92 -10.03
CA THR A 5 -4.56 17.87 -9.39
C THR A 5 -5.88 17.19 -9.08
N THR A 6 -6.32 17.30 -7.86
CA THR A 6 -7.62 16.76 -7.39
C THR A 6 -8.48 17.88 -6.84
N ASP A 7 -9.66 18.06 -7.41
CA ASP A 7 -10.69 18.93 -6.88
C ASP A 7 -11.81 18.08 -6.27
N ARG A 8 -12.14 18.33 -5.02
CA ARG A 8 -13.15 17.57 -4.29
C ARG A 8 -14.05 18.50 -3.50
N ASN A 9 -15.37 18.30 -3.65
CA ASN A 9 -16.38 18.91 -2.78
C ASN A 9 -16.90 17.82 -1.83
N SER A 10 -17.07 18.17 -0.57
CA SER A 10 -17.61 17.26 0.44
C SER A 10 -18.51 18.00 1.40
N VAL A 11 -19.47 17.28 1.97
CA VAL A 11 -20.36 17.75 3.03
C VAL A 11 -20.14 16.86 4.22
N GLU A 12 -19.91 17.49 5.35
CA GLU A 12 -19.76 16.83 6.64
C GLU A 12 -20.92 17.20 7.56
N LYS A 13 -21.53 16.19 8.19
CA LYS A 13 -22.66 16.35 9.10
C LYS A 13 -22.37 15.60 10.40
N SER A 14 -22.49 16.27 11.53
CA SER A 14 -22.40 15.64 12.85
C SER A 14 -23.77 15.63 13.51
N PHE A 15 -24.08 14.55 14.23
CA PHE A 15 -25.35 14.37 14.89
C PHE A 15 -25.16 13.98 16.36
N ALA A 16 -26.04 14.50 17.24
CA ALA A 16 -26.24 13.98 18.58
C ALA A 16 -27.65 13.35 18.65
N GLY A 17 -27.69 12.01 18.64
CA GLY A 17 -28.95 11.30 18.41
C GLY A 17 -29.48 11.60 17.00
N SER A 18 -30.70 12.13 16.90
CA SER A 18 -31.32 12.57 15.64
C SER A 18 -31.05 14.04 15.29
N ASN A 19 -30.47 14.82 16.21
CA ASN A 19 -30.28 16.26 16.04
C ASN A 19 -28.99 16.54 15.25
N LEU A 20 -29.10 17.32 14.19
CA LEU A 20 -27.96 17.84 13.43
C LEU A 20 -27.23 18.89 14.28
N MET A 21 -26.00 18.63 14.66
CA MET A 21 -25.18 19.51 15.49
C MET A 21 -24.23 20.38 14.67
N SER A 22 -23.76 19.88 13.53
CA SER A 22 -22.86 20.59 12.64
C SER A 22 -23.10 20.19 11.20
N TYR A 23 -23.02 21.18 10.31
CA TYR A 23 -23.07 21.00 8.86
C TYR A 23 -21.95 21.85 8.25
N ILE A 24 -21.01 21.21 7.57
CA ILE A 24 -19.84 21.85 6.96
C ILE A 24 -19.78 21.47 5.49
N ASP A 25 -19.84 22.48 4.63
CA ASP A 25 -19.46 22.33 3.21
C ASP A 25 -17.95 22.54 3.10
N ARG A 26 -17.28 21.70 2.35
CA ARG A 26 -15.83 21.79 2.16
C ARG A 26 -15.48 21.65 0.70
N LYS A 27 -14.65 22.56 0.21
CA LYS A 27 -13.98 22.47 -1.08
C LYS A 27 -12.50 22.24 -0.83
N LEU A 28 -11.97 21.19 -1.43
CA LEU A 28 -10.57 20.82 -1.31
C LEU A 28 -9.96 20.80 -2.70
N LYS A 29 -8.83 21.49 -2.86
CA LYS A 29 -7.99 21.40 -4.06
C LYS A 29 -6.61 20.93 -3.60
N THR A 30 -6.18 19.80 -4.12
CA THR A 30 -4.83 19.26 -3.85
C THR A 30 -4.07 19.16 -5.15
N GLN A 31 -2.87 19.69 -5.16
CA GLN A 31 -1.86 19.50 -6.19
C GLN A 31 -0.72 18.67 -5.61
N MET A 32 -0.29 17.66 -6.31
CA MET A 32 0.77 16.76 -5.87
C MET A 32 1.74 16.51 -7.02
N ASP A 33 3.02 16.75 -6.74
CA ASP A 33 4.14 16.48 -7.63
C ASP A 33 4.98 15.39 -7.02
N ALA A 34 4.95 14.22 -7.62
CA ALA A 34 5.67 13.05 -7.12
C ALA A 34 6.38 12.33 -8.27
N GLY A 35 7.29 11.45 -7.91
CA GLY A 35 8.01 10.65 -8.88
C GLY A 35 9.09 9.82 -8.24
N SER A 36 9.89 9.19 -9.11
CA SER A 36 11.07 8.46 -8.68
C SER A 36 12.13 8.54 -9.78
N TYR A 37 13.35 8.86 -9.38
CA TYR A 37 14.54 8.71 -10.19
C TYR A 37 15.34 7.55 -9.61
N GLU A 38 15.71 6.60 -10.45
CA GLU A 38 16.46 5.44 -10.02
C GLU A 38 17.69 5.25 -10.90
N LEU A 39 18.84 5.14 -10.27
CA LEU A 39 20.11 4.77 -10.90
C LEU A 39 20.55 3.42 -10.31
N ASN A 40 20.77 2.44 -11.18
CA ASN A 40 21.29 1.13 -10.80
C ASN A 40 22.61 0.88 -11.52
N ALA A 41 23.56 0.29 -10.80
CA ALA A 41 24.82 -0.21 -11.34
C ALA A 41 25.09 -1.59 -10.75
N ASP A 42 25.19 -2.60 -11.62
CA ASP A 42 25.46 -3.98 -11.24
C ASP A 42 26.73 -4.45 -11.94
N TYR A 43 27.68 -4.96 -11.17
CA TYR A 43 28.84 -5.67 -11.65
C TYR A 43 28.74 -7.13 -11.28
N GLN A 44 28.85 -8.01 -12.28
CA GLN A 44 28.81 -9.46 -12.11
C GLN A 44 30.12 -10.08 -12.59
N HIS A 45 30.72 -10.87 -11.73
CA HIS A 45 31.91 -11.64 -12.03
C HIS A 45 31.63 -13.13 -11.86
N SER A 46 31.69 -13.88 -12.97
CA SER A 46 31.60 -15.33 -12.98
C SER A 46 32.99 -15.92 -13.04
N THR A 47 33.26 -16.92 -12.20
CA THR A 47 34.52 -17.64 -12.18
C THR A 47 34.52 -18.81 -13.18
N ARG A 48 35.56 -19.64 -13.13
CA ARG A 48 35.64 -20.87 -13.96
C ARG A 48 34.66 -21.97 -13.49
N LEU A 49 34.16 -21.86 -12.24
CA LEU A 49 33.14 -22.79 -11.72
C LEU A 49 31.77 -22.39 -12.22
N PRO A 50 31.08 -23.22 -13.04
CA PRO A 50 29.76 -22.89 -13.53
C PRO A 50 28.76 -22.61 -12.41
N GLY A 51 28.11 -21.44 -12.45
CA GLY A 51 27.16 -21.01 -11.42
C GLY A 51 27.78 -20.29 -10.21
N GLU A 52 29.12 -20.19 -10.12
CA GLU A 52 29.77 -19.33 -9.13
C GLU A 52 29.70 -17.89 -9.61
N LEU A 53 29.15 -17.02 -8.76
CA LEU A 53 28.86 -15.64 -9.12
C LEU A 53 29.11 -14.70 -7.95
N LEU A 54 29.90 -13.66 -8.20
CA LEU A 54 30.00 -12.49 -7.34
C LEU A 54 29.23 -11.34 -8.01
N THR A 55 28.29 -10.75 -7.30
CA THR A 55 27.55 -9.57 -7.75
C THR A 55 27.81 -8.42 -6.80
N VAL A 56 28.18 -7.28 -7.33
CA VAL A 56 28.29 -6.01 -6.57
C VAL A 56 27.29 -5.06 -7.19
N SER A 57 26.37 -4.58 -6.37
CA SER A 57 25.25 -3.75 -6.82
C SER A 57 25.20 -2.46 -6.03
N TYR A 58 24.91 -1.38 -6.73
CA TYR A 58 24.60 -0.09 -6.13
C TYR A 58 23.32 0.47 -6.73
N ARG A 59 22.44 0.97 -5.86
CA ARG A 59 21.22 1.68 -6.27
C ARG A 59 21.12 3.00 -5.55
N PHE A 60 20.84 4.04 -6.32
CA PHE A 60 20.39 5.32 -5.83
C PHE A 60 18.95 5.56 -6.27
N THR A 61 18.11 6.00 -5.33
CA THR A 61 16.73 6.37 -5.62
C THR A 61 16.45 7.74 -5.00
N HIS A 62 15.92 8.66 -5.79
CA HIS A 62 15.42 9.96 -5.34
C HIS A 62 13.92 10.03 -5.57
N ASN A 63 13.15 10.23 -4.50
CA ASN A 63 11.70 10.27 -4.50
C ASN A 63 11.21 11.64 -4.00
N PRO A 64 11.03 12.65 -4.88
CA PRO A 64 10.34 13.88 -4.51
C PRO A 64 8.86 13.60 -4.25
N ASN A 65 8.29 14.26 -3.27
CA ASN A 65 6.89 14.15 -2.87
C ASN A 65 6.39 15.50 -2.35
N ASN A 66 6.16 16.43 -3.28
CA ASN A 66 5.66 17.74 -2.97
C ASN A 66 4.15 17.76 -3.04
N SER A 67 3.52 18.43 -2.11
CA SER A 67 2.06 18.58 -2.10
C SER A 67 1.65 19.97 -1.66
N GLU A 68 0.61 20.49 -2.30
CA GLU A 68 -0.03 21.74 -1.94
C GLU A 68 -1.54 21.52 -1.88
N THR A 69 -2.15 21.92 -0.76
CA THR A 69 -3.58 21.69 -0.51
C THR A 69 -4.24 22.97 -0.01
N PHE A 70 -5.31 23.35 -0.69
CA PHE A 70 -6.21 24.44 -0.27
C PHE A 70 -7.53 23.81 0.17
N ILE A 71 -8.00 24.25 1.33
CA ILE A 71 -9.29 23.84 1.88
C ILE A 71 -10.07 25.10 2.21
N ASP A 72 -11.21 25.25 1.56
CA ASP A 72 -12.22 26.23 1.94
C ASP A 72 -13.37 25.50 2.61
N GLN A 73 -13.76 25.93 3.81
CA GLN A 73 -14.86 25.32 4.53
C GLN A 73 -15.84 26.36 5.03
N TRP A 74 -17.12 26.05 4.86
CA TRP A 74 -18.24 26.88 5.28
C TRP A 74 -19.07 26.10 6.29
N LYS A 75 -19.04 26.51 7.54
CA LYS A 75 -19.93 25.97 8.57
C LYS A 75 -21.30 26.57 8.38
N ARG A 76 -22.30 25.74 8.21
CA ARG A 76 -23.69 26.13 8.03
C ARG A 76 -24.45 26.12 9.35
N ASP A 77 -25.47 26.93 9.47
CA ASP A 77 -26.41 26.84 10.56
C ASP A 77 -27.14 25.48 10.52
N PRO A 78 -27.07 24.65 11.55
CA PRO A 78 -27.78 23.38 11.59
C PRO A 78 -29.31 23.49 11.45
N LEU A 79 -29.88 24.63 11.82
CA LEU A 79 -31.33 24.91 11.70
C LEU A 79 -31.69 25.46 10.33
N ASN A 80 -30.76 26.11 9.63
CA ASN A 80 -30.95 26.63 8.29
C ASN A 80 -29.65 26.48 7.47
N THR A 81 -29.47 25.34 6.85
CA THR A 81 -28.22 25.00 6.14
C THR A 81 -27.92 25.86 4.90
N ALA A 82 -28.83 26.78 4.53
CA ALA A 82 -28.53 27.78 3.50
C ALA A 82 -27.65 28.93 4.04
N ASN A 83 -27.65 29.16 5.37
CA ASN A 83 -26.88 30.21 6.01
C ASN A 83 -25.49 29.72 6.40
N THR A 84 -24.45 30.48 6.04
CA THR A 84 -23.08 30.27 6.52
C THR A 84 -22.91 31.07 7.84
N ILE A 85 -22.53 30.37 8.90
CA ILE A 85 -22.25 30.99 10.20
C ILE A 85 -20.76 31.20 10.44
N GLN A 86 -19.90 30.49 9.73
CA GLN A 86 -18.46 30.63 9.86
C GLN A 86 -17.77 30.14 8.58
N TYR A 87 -16.72 30.83 8.15
CA TYR A 87 -15.81 30.41 7.12
C TYR A 87 -14.44 30.16 7.74
N ALA A 88 -13.69 29.19 7.19
CA ALA A 88 -12.27 28.98 7.46
C ALA A 88 -11.56 28.49 6.20
N GLY A 89 -10.52 29.20 5.82
CA GLY A 89 -9.59 28.77 4.76
C GLY A 89 -8.33 28.18 5.36
N GLN A 90 -7.83 27.10 4.79
CA GLN A 90 -6.56 26.45 5.14
C GLN A 90 -5.73 26.25 3.89
N HIS A 91 -4.46 26.60 3.96
CA HIS A 91 -3.46 26.33 2.93
C HIS A 91 -2.33 25.53 3.58
N SER A 92 -2.02 24.38 3.04
CA SER A 92 -0.90 23.57 3.47
C SER A 92 -0.04 23.20 2.27
N LYS A 93 1.26 23.41 2.40
CA LYS A 93 2.28 23.03 1.43
C LYS A 93 3.31 22.17 2.13
N SER A 94 3.80 21.14 1.46
CA SER A 94 4.89 20.32 1.95
C SER A 94 5.87 20.08 0.80
N ASP A 95 7.07 20.60 0.93
CA ASP A 95 8.19 20.28 0.08
C ASP A 95 8.94 19.12 0.75
N ALA A 96 8.76 17.91 0.22
CA ALA A 96 9.28 16.69 0.83
C ALA A 96 10.00 15.80 -0.19
N GLY A 97 10.92 14.99 0.30
CA GLY A 97 11.63 14.04 -0.55
C GLY A 97 12.42 13.04 0.26
N MET A 98 12.80 11.96 -0.42
CA MET A 98 13.64 10.91 0.16
C MET A 98 14.70 10.47 -0.83
N ASP A 99 15.94 10.46 -0.37
CA ASP A 99 17.08 9.84 -1.03
C ASP A 99 17.40 8.49 -0.38
N GLU A 100 17.58 7.46 -1.20
CA GLU A 100 17.99 6.15 -0.74
C GLU A 100 19.21 5.68 -1.52
N HIS A 101 20.26 5.32 -0.77
CA HIS A 101 21.46 4.70 -1.30
C HIS A 101 21.52 3.26 -0.78
N THR A 102 21.66 2.30 -1.67
CA THR A 102 21.81 0.89 -1.31
C THR A 102 23.05 0.32 -2.00
N ALA A 103 23.96 -0.22 -1.20
CA ALA A 103 25.10 -1.00 -1.66
C ALA A 103 24.91 -2.46 -1.22
N GLN A 104 25.15 -3.40 -2.13
CA GLN A 104 24.96 -4.83 -1.87
C GLN A 104 26.06 -5.64 -2.54
N VAL A 105 26.55 -6.65 -1.84
CA VAL A 105 27.52 -7.63 -2.35
C VAL A 105 26.94 -9.00 -2.09
N ASP A 106 26.76 -9.79 -3.16
CA ASP A 106 26.26 -11.15 -3.15
C ASP A 106 27.28 -12.12 -3.71
N TYR A 107 27.46 -13.23 -3.06
CA TYR A 107 28.30 -14.33 -3.51
C TYR A 107 27.52 -15.62 -3.50
N THR A 108 27.47 -16.28 -4.64
CA THR A 108 26.85 -17.60 -4.80
C THR A 108 27.92 -18.59 -5.19
N ARG A 109 27.97 -19.73 -4.48
CA ARG A 109 28.90 -20.83 -4.75
C ARG A 109 28.16 -22.16 -4.88
N PRO A 110 28.15 -22.78 -6.05
CA PRO A 110 27.68 -24.16 -6.22
C PRO A 110 28.61 -25.15 -5.48
N LEU A 111 28.00 -26.10 -4.79
CA LEU A 111 28.68 -27.24 -4.15
C LEU A 111 28.26 -28.53 -4.86
N GLY A 112 28.63 -28.67 -6.15
CA GLY A 112 28.16 -29.74 -7.02
C GLY A 112 26.86 -29.39 -7.76
N GLN A 113 26.13 -30.41 -8.20
CA GLN A 113 24.96 -30.22 -9.09
C GLN A 113 23.65 -29.86 -8.34
N ALA A 114 23.58 -30.23 -7.08
CA ALA A 114 22.33 -30.14 -6.29
C ALA A 114 22.35 -29.08 -5.19
N HIS A 115 23.51 -28.56 -4.85
CA HIS A 115 23.70 -27.72 -3.66
C HIS A 115 24.33 -26.39 -4.05
N SER A 116 23.90 -25.31 -3.40
CA SER A 116 24.59 -24.01 -3.47
C SER A 116 24.54 -23.27 -2.14
N LEU A 117 25.58 -22.51 -1.88
CA LEU A 117 25.67 -21.56 -0.79
C LEU A 117 25.55 -20.14 -1.33
N GLU A 118 24.88 -19.32 -0.60
CA GLU A 118 24.75 -17.88 -0.85
C GLU A 118 25.19 -17.12 0.40
N ALA A 119 25.88 -16.00 0.23
CA ALA A 119 26.21 -15.09 1.30
C ALA A 119 26.24 -13.67 0.77
N GLY A 120 25.93 -12.71 1.60
CA GLY A 120 25.98 -11.33 1.16
C GLY A 120 25.97 -10.32 2.30
N LEU A 121 26.29 -9.10 1.90
CA LEU A 121 26.26 -7.91 2.74
C LEU A 121 25.41 -6.86 2.05
N LYS A 122 24.61 -6.13 2.82
CA LYS A 122 23.78 -5.04 2.33
C LYS A 122 23.85 -3.86 3.27
N TYR A 123 23.98 -2.68 2.69
CA TYR A 123 23.92 -1.42 3.42
C TYR A 123 22.94 -0.49 2.76
N ILE A 124 22.04 0.11 3.55
CA ILE A 124 21.05 1.08 3.11
C ILE A 124 21.23 2.35 3.93
N TYR A 125 21.32 3.48 3.24
CA TYR A 125 21.22 4.80 3.82
C TYR A 125 20.02 5.53 3.20
N ARG A 126 19.12 6.02 4.05
CA ARG A 126 17.97 6.82 3.67
C ARG A 126 18.04 8.18 4.33
N HIS A 127 17.84 9.20 3.53
CA HIS A 127 17.72 10.57 3.98
C HIS A 127 16.39 11.13 3.50
N ALA A 128 15.51 11.52 4.43
CA ALA A 128 14.23 12.14 4.11
C ALA A 128 14.11 13.50 4.77
N THR A 129 13.55 14.44 4.02
CA THR A 129 13.28 15.80 4.49
C THR A 129 11.83 16.17 4.23
N SER A 130 11.27 17.02 5.07
CA SER A 130 9.98 17.67 4.85
C SER A 130 10.05 19.09 5.38
N ASP A 131 9.63 20.03 4.54
CA ASP A 131 9.53 21.45 4.87
C ASP A 131 8.05 21.87 4.71
N PRO A 132 7.23 21.75 5.75
CA PRO A 132 5.82 22.08 5.70
C PRO A 132 5.59 23.57 5.89
N LEU A 133 4.64 24.13 5.13
CA LEU A 133 4.04 25.45 5.35
C LEU A 133 2.56 25.23 5.68
N TYR A 134 2.06 25.93 6.70
CA TYR A 134 0.64 25.94 7.03
C TYR A 134 0.16 27.37 7.25
N GLU A 135 -0.92 27.73 6.57
CA GLU A 135 -1.51 29.06 6.61
C GLU A 135 -3.04 28.95 6.77
N ILE A 136 -3.62 29.94 7.36
CA ILE A 136 -5.07 30.08 7.56
C ILE A 136 -5.56 31.42 7.06
N ARG A 137 -6.85 31.51 6.71
CA ARG A 137 -7.54 32.77 6.47
C ARG A 137 -8.96 32.72 7.07
N PRO A 138 -9.41 33.80 7.73
CA PRO A 138 -10.70 33.82 8.40
C PRO A 138 -11.87 34.15 7.47
N SER A 139 -11.62 34.66 6.26
CA SER A 139 -12.64 34.91 5.23
C SER A 139 -12.04 34.66 3.85
N GLU A 140 -12.89 34.50 2.83
CA GLU A 140 -12.46 34.25 1.44
C GLU A 140 -11.54 35.34 0.88
N ASP A 141 -11.77 36.59 1.27
CA ASP A 141 -11.01 37.74 0.79
C ASP A 141 -9.83 38.12 1.70
N ALA A 142 -9.68 37.45 2.86
CA ALA A 142 -8.58 37.74 3.77
C ALA A 142 -7.25 37.19 3.23
N PRO A 143 -6.11 37.88 3.48
CA PRO A 143 -4.80 37.33 3.15
C PRO A 143 -4.51 36.08 3.97
N TRP A 144 -3.74 35.17 3.41
CA TRP A 144 -3.20 34.03 4.13
C TRP A 144 -2.25 34.50 5.22
N GLN A 145 -2.38 33.92 6.39
CA GLN A 145 -1.56 34.22 7.57
C GLN A 145 -0.97 32.91 8.11
N PRO A 146 0.26 32.95 8.64
CA PRO A 146 0.81 31.79 9.32
C PRO A 146 -0.17 31.25 10.34
N GLY A 147 -0.55 30.01 10.19
CA GLY A 147 -1.45 29.30 11.07
C GLY A 147 -0.68 28.35 11.98
N SER A 148 -1.24 28.06 13.14
CA SER A 148 -0.81 26.92 13.94
C SER A 148 -1.93 25.90 13.95
N LEU A 149 -1.63 24.69 13.48
CA LEU A 149 -2.55 23.56 13.58
C LEU A 149 -2.82 23.19 15.05
N TYR A 150 -1.90 23.60 15.92
CA TYR A 150 -1.98 23.38 17.36
C TYR A 150 -1.19 24.46 18.12
N ALA A 151 -1.74 24.98 19.21
CA ALA A 151 -1.11 26.02 20.02
C ALA A 151 0.27 25.64 20.61
N GLN A 152 0.63 24.39 20.57
CA GLN A 152 1.90 23.85 21.11
C GLN A 152 2.90 23.38 20.06
N ASN A 153 2.55 23.42 18.77
CA ASN A 153 3.45 23.03 17.68
C ASN A 153 3.61 24.19 16.71
N PRO A 154 4.83 24.59 16.34
CA PRO A 154 5.02 25.50 15.23
C PRO A 154 4.44 24.86 13.97
N SER A 155 3.65 25.63 13.22
CA SER A 155 2.96 25.17 12.00
C SER A 155 3.89 24.78 10.85
N ASN A 156 5.17 25.21 10.94
CA ASN A 156 6.19 25.07 9.90
C ASN A 156 7.38 24.26 10.41
N GLY A 157 7.10 23.12 11.05
CA GLY A 157 8.16 22.28 11.60
C GLY A 157 8.93 21.53 10.54
N LYS A 158 10.12 22.01 10.17
CA LYS A 158 11.06 21.26 9.33
C LYS A 158 11.41 19.95 10.00
N PHE A 159 11.43 18.91 9.18
CA PHE A 159 11.73 17.57 9.64
C PHE A 159 12.81 16.93 8.77
N ARG A 160 13.77 16.30 9.44
CA ARG A 160 14.83 15.52 8.80
C ARG A 160 14.91 14.15 9.43
N HIS A 161 15.07 13.15 8.59
CA HIS A 161 15.14 11.76 9.01
C HIS A 161 16.28 11.04 8.31
N ASP A 162 17.20 10.47 9.10
CA ASP A 162 18.31 9.66 8.62
C ASP A 162 18.14 8.23 9.12
N GLN A 163 18.22 7.25 8.23
CA GLN A 163 18.15 5.84 8.57
C GLN A 163 19.31 5.07 7.95
N TYR A 164 19.98 4.29 8.79
CA TYR A 164 21.11 3.45 8.43
C TYR A 164 20.75 2.00 8.71
N ILE A 165 20.91 1.10 7.75
CA ILE A 165 20.61 -0.32 7.90
C ILE A 165 21.79 -1.10 7.35
N GLY A 166 22.48 -1.86 8.21
CA GLY A 166 23.49 -2.82 7.84
C GLY A 166 22.96 -4.24 7.99
N ALA A 167 23.19 -5.09 7.02
CA ALA A 167 22.74 -6.48 7.05
C ALA A 167 23.81 -7.43 6.51
N ALA A 168 23.90 -8.61 7.12
CA ALA A 168 24.65 -9.75 6.64
C ALA A 168 23.72 -10.96 6.55
N TYR A 169 23.89 -11.79 5.54
CA TYR A 169 23.05 -12.97 5.35
C TYR A 169 23.82 -14.13 4.75
N ALA A 170 23.36 -15.34 5.06
CA ALA A 170 23.83 -16.57 4.48
C ALA A 170 22.64 -17.50 4.19
N GLY A 171 22.72 -18.24 3.11
CA GLY A 171 21.68 -19.14 2.66
C GLY A 171 22.26 -20.44 2.09
N TYR A 172 21.43 -21.45 2.12
CA TYR A 172 21.72 -22.75 1.52
C TYR A 172 20.53 -23.18 0.66
N ASN A 173 20.83 -23.59 -0.58
CA ASN A 173 19.86 -24.12 -1.52
C ASN A 173 20.23 -25.56 -1.88
N TYR A 174 19.21 -26.40 -1.89
CA TYR A 174 19.26 -27.76 -2.38
C TYR A 174 18.21 -27.96 -3.44
N ARG A 175 18.56 -28.52 -4.58
CA ARG A 175 17.64 -28.89 -5.64
C ARG A 175 18.07 -30.19 -6.28
N LYS A 176 17.23 -31.20 -6.14
CA LYS A 176 17.47 -32.51 -6.81
C LYS A 176 16.12 -33.10 -7.18
N ASP A 177 16.04 -33.59 -8.43
CA ASP A 177 14.84 -34.19 -9.00
C ASP A 177 13.60 -33.29 -8.82
N GLN A 178 12.62 -33.75 -8.05
CA GLN A 178 11.36 -33.05 -7.79
C GLN A 178 11.40 -32.19 -6.51
N TYR A 179 12.46 -32.24 -5.73
CA TYR A 179 12.53 -31.62 -4.42
C TYR A 179 13.47 -30.42 -4.43
N SER A 180 13.07 -29.38 -3.70
CA SER A 180 13.92 -28.23 -3.42
C SER A 180 13.80 -27.80 -1.97
N LEU A 181 14.91 -27.34 -1.40
CA LEU A 181 15.01 -26.71 -0.09
C LEU A 181 15.77 -25.41 -0.26
N GLN A 182 15.26 -24.35 0.26
CA GLN A 182 15.96 -23.08 0.42
C GLN A 182 15.82 -22.64 1.86
N THR A 183 16.95 -22.39 2.53
CA THR A 183 16.97 -21.86 3.90
C THR A 183 18.00 -20.76 4.00
N GLY A 184 17.76 -19.81 4.88
CA GLY A 184 18.67 -18.69 5.08
C GLY A 184 18.44 -17.98 6.40
N LEU A 185 19.46 -17.26 6.81
CA LEU A 185 19.43 -16.39 7.97
C LEU A 185 20.05 -15.06 7.60
N ARG A 186 19.34 -13.98 7.90
CA ARG A 186 19.80 -12.62 7.77
C ARG A 186 19.83 -11.95 9.15
N VAL A 187 20.86 -11.22 9.45
CA VAL A 187 20.96 -10.37 10.62
C VAL A 187 21.00 -8.92 10.19
N GLU A 188 20.24 -8.09 10.86
CA GLU A 188 20.14 -6.66 10.55
C GLU A 188 20.40 -5.81 11.78
N SER A 189 21.18 -4.76 11.61
CA SER A 189 21.31 -3.65 12.57
C SER A 189 20.79 -2.39 11.89
N SER A 190 19.86 -1.69 12.54
CA SER A 190 19.37 -0.42 12.03
C SER A 190 19.47 0.69 13.07
N ARG A 191 19.78 1.89 12.59
CA ARG A 191 19.77 3.12 13.37
C ARG A 191 18.95 4.17 12.63
N LEU A 192 18.01 4.76 13.36
CA LEU A 192 17.15 5.85 12.89
C LEU A 192 17.43 7.08 13.73
N LYS A 193 17.53 8.25 13.09
CA LYS A 193 17.57 9.56 13.72
C LYS A 193 16.53 10.46 13.08
N ALA A 194 15.72 11.11 13.90
CA ALA A 194 14.78 12.12 13.48
C ALA A 194 15.14 13.44 14.17
N LEU A 195 15.24 14.49 13.40
CA LEU A 195 15.65 15.82 13.83
C LEU A 195 14.55 16.82 13.45
N PHE A 196 14.21 17.66 14.39
CA PHE A 196 13.26 18.76 14.25
C PHE A 196 13.99 20.07 14.48
N PRO A 197 14.56 20.71 13.44
CA PRO A 197 15.42 21.89 13.60
C PRO A 197 14.81 23.05 14.39
N GLU A 198 13.47 23.16 14.36
CA GLU A 198 12.73 24.21 15.05
C GLU A 198 12.23 23.77 16.44
N ASN A 199 12.35 22.49 16.79
CA ASN A 199 11.92 21.93 18.07
C ASN A 199 12.81 20.74 18.48
N ALA A 200 14.02 21.01 18.87
CA ALA A 200 15.00 19.98 19.24
C ALA A 200 14.53 19.07 20.41
N ALA A 201 13.54 19.48 21.18
CA ALA A 201 12.94 18.64 22.22
C ALA A 201 12.13 17.46 21.66
N ALA A 202 11.76 17.52 20.37
CA ALA A 202 11.09 16.45 19.65
C ALA A 202 12.07 15.49 18.95
N ASP A 203 13.38 15.76 18.98
CA ASP A 203 14.40 14.88 18.39
C ASP A 203 14.38 13.52 19.04
N PHE A 204 14.47 12.48 18.23
CA PHE A 204 14.55 11.13 18.74
C PHE A 204 15.49 10.24 17.91
N SER A 205 15.95 9.15 18.52
CA SER A 205 16.69 8.11 17.81
C SER A 205 16.25 6.73 18.27
N HIS A 206 16.26 5.78 17.32
CA HIS A 206 15.90 4.40 17.58
C HIS A 206 16.94 3.47 16.97
N ASN A 207 17.37 2.44 17.73
CA ASN A 207 18.26 1.39 17.25
C ASN A 207 17.54 0.05 17.35
N SER A 208 17.74 -0.83 16.37
CA SER A 208 17.28 -2.22 16.45
C SER A 208 18.32 -3.20 15.95
N PHE A 209 18.24 -4.43 16.46
CA PHE A 209 18.99 -5.58 15.98
C PHE A 209 18.04 -6.77 15.86
N ASP A 210 18.00 -7.38 14.68
CA ASP A 210 16.99 -8.37 14.36
C ASP A 210 17.59 -9.56 13.60
N TRP A 211 17.03 -10.76 13.87
CA TRP A 211 17.30 -12.01 13.17
C TRP A 211 16.15 -12.33 12.26
N VAL A 212 16.41 -12.61 10.97
CA VAL A 212 15.42 -12.81 9.92
C VAL A 212 15.63 -14.17 9.27
N PRO A 213 15.08 -15.25 9.84
CA PRO A 213 15.14 -16.58 9.25
C PRO A 213 14.14 -16.74 8.11
N GLN A 214 14.49 -17.60 7.14
CA GLN A 214 13.61 -18.04 6.06
C GLN A 214 13.81 -19.51 5.76
N LEU A 215 12.71 -20.19 5.35
CA LEU A 215 12.70 -21.57 4.92
C LEU A 215 11.69 -21.76 3.81
N THR A 216 12.07 -22.45 2.75
CA THR A 216 11.16 -22.85 1.68
C THR A 216 11.41 -24.29 1.29
N LEU A 217 10.35 -25.09 1.27
CA LEU A 217 10.34 -26.46 0.76
C LEU A 217 9.49 -26.50 -0.50
N GLY A 218 10.02 -27.08 -1.56
CA GLY A 218 9.31 -27.21 -2.84
C GLY A 218 9.26 -28.65 -3.30
N TYR A 219 8.11 -29.01 -3.87
CA TYR A 219 7.89 -30.29 -4.52
C TYR A 219 7.27 -30.06 -5.91
N THR A 220 7.96 -30.50 -6.96
CA THR A 220 7.60 -30.28 -8.35
C THR A 220 7.42 -31.63 -9.05
N PRO A 221 6.26 -32.31 -8.86
CA PRO A 221 6.02 -33.68 -9.42
C PRO A 221 6.02 -33.71 -10.95
N SER A 222 5.81 -32.58 -11.59
CA SER A 222 5.94 -32.40 -13.02
C SER A 222 6.25 -30.94 -13.35
N PRO A 223 6.78 -30.61 -14.54
CA PRO A 223 7.06 -29.23 -14.94
C PRO A 223 5.86 -28.28 -14.86
N MET A 224 4.65 -28.84 -14.84
CA MET A 224 3.40 -28.08 -14.80
C MET A 224 2.78 -27.97 -13.41
N LYS A 225 3.33 -28.63 -12.40
CA LYS A 225 2.75 -28.69 -11.05
C LYS A 225 3.81 -28.43 -10.00
N GLN A 226 3.54 -27.53 -9.09
CA GLN A 226 4.43 -27.18 -7.99
C GLN A 226 3.64 -27.03 -6.70
N LEU A 227 4.12 -27.66 -5.64
CA LEU A 227 3.70 -27.44 -4.26
C LEU A 227 4.86 -26.79 -3.50
N LYS A 228 4.59 -25.75 -2.72
CA LYS A 228 5.60 -25.01 -1.98
C LYS A 228 5.09 -24.70 -0.59
N LEU A 229 5.88 -25.04 0.43
CA LEU A 229 5.70 -24.60 1.81
C LEU A 229 6.79 -23.60 2.15
N ALA A 230 6.41 -22.41 2.60
CA ALA A 230 7.35 -21.35 2.95
C ALA A 230 7.09 -20.83 4.36
N TYR A 231 8.17 -20.56 5.09
CA TYR A 231 8.17 -19.75 6.29
C TYR A 231 9.07 -18.55 6.08
N ASN A 232 8.55 -17.35 6.33
CA ASN A 232 9.30 -16.11 6.26
C ASN A 232 9.05 -15.28 7.53
N PHE A 233 10.12 -14.75 8.07
CA PHE A 233 10.04 -13.71 9.07
C PHE A 233 10.35 -12.37 8.41
N ARG A 234 9.53 -11.35 8.67
CA ARG A 234 9.71 -10.01 8.12
C ARG A 234 9.66 -8.96 9.19
N ILE A 235 10.55 -7.99 9.07
CA ILE A 235 10.55 -6.76 9.85
C ILE A 235 9.85 -5.70 9.03
N GLN A 236 8.79 -5.09 9.58
CA GLN A 236 8.15 -3.92 8.99
C GLN A 236 8.41 -2.70 9.87
N ARG A 237 9.20 -1.77 9.34
CA ARG A 237 9.56 -0.55 10.06
C ARG A 237 8.43 0.47 9.97
N PRO A 238 8.18 1.26 11.04
CA PRO A 238 7.24 2.36 10.97
C PRO A 238 7.62 3.31 9.84
N ALA A 239 6.63 3.75 9.10
CA ALA A 239 6.81 4.84 8.14
C ALA A 239 7.00 6.17 8.87
N ILE A 240 7.64 7.12 8.21
CA ILE A 240 7.95 8.42 8.80
C ILE A 240 6.73 9.15 9.35
N GLY A 241 5.59 9.11 8.64
CA GLY A 241 4.32 9.71 9.10
C GLY A 241 3.75 9.05 10.35
N GLN A 242 4.12 7.78 10.64
CA GLN A 242 3.72 7.09 11.87
C GLN A 242 4.60 7.48 13.06
N LEU A 243 5.81 7.97 12.81
CA LEU A 243 6.78 8.40 13.83
C LEU A 243 6.70 9.89 14.12
N ASN A 244 6.23 10.71 13.17
CA ASN A 244 6.24 12.16 13.27
C ASN A 244 5.27 12.64 14.35
N PRO A 245 5.74 13.23 15.48
CA PRO A 245 4.89 13.65 16.58
C PRO A 245 4.11 14.94 16.31
N TYR A 246 4.33 15.60 15.18
CA TYR A 246 3.59 16.81 14.84
C TYR A 246 2.10 16.51 14.70
N ARG A 247 1.32 17.37 15.36
CA ARG A 247 -0.12 17.25 15.41
C ARG A 247 -0.75 17.95 14.23
N LEU A 248 -1.50 17.20 13.42
CA LEU A 248 -2.28 17.72 12.31
C LEU A 248 -3.76 17.72 12.70
N GLN A 249 -4.37 18.89 12.73
CA GLN A 249 -5.81 19.00 12.90
C GLN A 249 -6.49 18.77 11.55
N THR A 250 -7.12 17.62 11.38
CA THR A 250 -7.77 17.22 10.12
C THR A 250 -9.17 17.82 9.96
N ASN A 251 -9.79 18.19 11.08
CA ASN A 251 -11.09 18.86 11.17
C ASN A 251 -11.30 19.41 12.59
N ASP A 252 -12.44 20.06 12.85
CA ASP A 252 -12.74 20.73 14.15
C ASP A 252 -12.74 19.77 15.36
N TYR A 253 -12.84 18.48 15.14
CA TYR A 253 -12.98 17.48 16.20
C TYR A 253 -11.91 16.37 16.15
N GLN A 254 -10.93 16.45 15.23
CA GLN A 254 -9.92 15.39 15.11
C GLN A 254 -8.50 15.93 14.91
N VAL A 255 -7.60 15.42 15.72
CA VAL A 255 -6.16 15.66 15.66
C VAL A 255 -5.43 14.35 15.39
N GLN A 256 -4.57 14.35 14.41
CA GLN A 256 -3.74 13.20 14.04
C GLN A 256 -2.26 13.49 14.27
N TYR A 257 -1.52 12.52 14.79
CA TYR A 257 -0.08 12.60 14.99
C TYR A 257 0.55 11.20 15.05
N GLY A 258 1.84 11.13 14.77
CA GLY A 258 2.63 9.92 14.91
C GLY A 258 3.12 9.69 16.33
N ASN A 259 3.77 8.56 16.54
CA ASN A 259 4.36 8.16 17.81
C ASN A 259 5.85 7.78 17.58
N PRO A 260 6.80 8.59 18.09
CA PRO A 260 8.23 8.31 17.94
C PRO A 260 8.71 7.03 18.67
N ASP A 261 7.95 6.52 19.64
CA ASP A 261 8.30 5.33 20.41
C ASP A 261 7.93 4.01 19.73
N LEU A 262 7.42 4.06 18.48
CA LEU A 262 7.07 2.87 17.74
C LEU A 262 8.27 1.97 17.46
N LYS A 263 8.09 0.70 17.73
CA LYS A 263 9.03 -0.37 17.38
C LYS A 263 8.62 -1.03 16.07
N SER A 264 9.61 -1.56 15.33
CA SER A 264 9.32 -2.35 14.12
C SER A 264 8.44 -3.54 14.42
N GLU A 265 7.48 -3.82 13.56
CA GLU A 265 6.66 -5.03 13.64
C GLU A 265 7.49 -6.25 13.27
N LYS A 266 7.22 -7.34 13.97
CA LYS A 266 7.81 -8.67 13.73
C LYS A 266 6.70 -9.59 13.21
N ARG A 267 6.70 -9.79 11.89
CA ARG A 267 5.67 -10.57 11.21
C ARG A 267 6.21 -11.93 10.80
N HIS A 268 5.48 -12.96 11.16
CA HIS A 268 5.72 -14.34 10.75
C HIS A 268 4.70 -14.73 9.70
N HIS A 269 5.16 -15.35 8.65
CA HIS A 269 4.32 -15.84 7.55
C HIS A 269 4.63 -17.31 7.28
N VAL A 270 3.59 -18.15 7.25
CA VAL A 270 3.65 -19.54 6.82
C VAL A 270 2.68 -19.71 5.66
N GLY A 271 3.17 -20.08 4.49
CA GLY A 271 2.34 -20.21 3.29
C GLY A 271 2.51 -21.57 2.63
N LEU A 272 1.39 -22.22 2.31
CA LEU A 272 1.33 -23.41 1.47
C LEU A 272 0.72 -23.02 0.13
N SER A 273 1.48 -23.10 -0.95
CA SER A 273 1.00 -22.74 -2.29
C SER A 273 1.04 -23.92 -3.25
N TYR A 274 0.03 -24.01 -4.10
CA TYR A 274 -0.08 -24.93 -5.20
C TYR A 274 -0.23 -24.17 -6.51
N ASN A 275 0.61 -24.53 -7.49
CA ASN A 275 0.57 -23.97 -8.83
C ASN A 275 0.41 -25.09 -9.84
N GLN A 276 -0.52 -24.90 -10.77
CA GLN A 276 -0.70 -25.78 -11.92
C GLN A 276 -0.83 -24.95 -13.20
N TYR A 277 -0.03 -25.29 -14.18
CA TYR A 277 -0.03 -24.65 -15.50
C TYR A 277 -0.39 -25.68 -16.56
N GLY A 278 -1.46 -25.46 -17.28
CA GLY A 278 -1.91 -26.35 -18.35
C GLY A 278 -2.60 -25.58 -19.47
N ALA A 279 -2.72 -26.19 -20.64
CA ALA A 279 -3.33 -25.55 -21.80
C ALA A 279 -4.79 -25.12 -21.58
N LYS A 280 -5.53 -25.91 -20.81
CA LYS A 280 -6.96 -25.64 -20.51
C LYS A 280 -7.17 -25.07 -19.11
N VAL A 281 -6.31 -25.39 -18.15
CA VAL A 281 -6.47 -25.01 -16.73
C VAL A 281 -5.16 -24.44 -16.23
N MET A 282 -5.25 -23.23 -15.68
CA MET A 282 -4.21 -22.62 -14.88
C MET A 282 -4.80 -22.36 -13.49
N LEU A 283 -4.13 -22.83 -12.46
CA LEU A 283 -4.56 -22.66 -11.06
C LEU A 283 -3.37 -22.29 -10.21
N THR A 284 -3.50 -21.21 -9.47
CA THR A 284 -2.65 -20.84 -8.35
C THR A 284 -3.54 -20.72 -7.11
N ALA A 285 -3.23 -21.46 -6.07
CA ALA A 285 -3.94 -21.36 -4.79
C ALA A 285 -2.91 -21.33 -3.65
N SER A 286 -3.13 -20.49 -2.65
CA SER A 286 -2.33 -20.50 -1.42
C SER A 286 -3.21 -20.44 -0.19
N LEU A 287 -2.76 -21.14 0.85
CA LEU A 287 -3.24 -21.03 2.23
C LEU A 287 -2.11 -20.39 3.03
N ASP A 288 -2.38 -19.23 3.58
CA ASP A 288 -1.39 -18.42 4.26
C ASP A 288 -1.83 -18.19 5.71
N TYR A 289 -0.88 -18.26 6.63
CA TYR A 289 -1.06 -17.90 8.03
C TYR A 289 -0.04 -16.85 8.41
N ASP A 290 -0.52 -15.68 8.75
CA ASP A 290 0.27 -14.54 9.19
C ASP A 290 0.01 -14.24 10.66
N PHE A 291 1.07 -13.96 11.44
CA PHE A 291 0.90 -13.49 12.80
C PHE A 291 1.92 -12.43 13.20
N CYS A 292 1.46 -11.48 14.04
CA CYS A 292 2.25 -10.40 14.58
C CYS A 292 1.77 -10.07 16.00
N ASN A 293 2.69 -10.10 16.98
CA ASN A 293 2.36 -9.85 18.38
C ASN A 293 2.57 -8.39 18.81
N ASN A 294 3.16 -7.56 17.95
CA ASN A 294 3.46 -6.15 18.21
C ASN A 294 3.04 -5.26 17.03
N ALA A 295 1.88 -5.56 16.44
CA ALA A 295 1.39 -4.82 15.29
C ALA A 295 1.16 -3.34 15.63
N ILE A 296 1.65 -2.47 14.74
CA ILE A 296 1.43 -1.03 14.81
C ILE A 296 0.01 -0.76 14.36
N GLN A 297 -0.81 -0.25 15.27
CA GLN A 297 -2.20 0.08 14.99
C GLN A 297 -2.44 1.57 15.12
N ASN A 298 -3.21 2.09 14.17
CA ASN A 298 -3.83 3.38 14.29
C ASN A 298 -5.05 3.24 15.19
N TYR A 299 -5.18 4.10 16.18
CA TYR A 299 -6.31 4.11 17.09
C TYR A 299 -6.76 5.52 17.43
N THR A 300 -8.05 5.63 17.73
CA THR A 300 -8.71 6.90 18.07
C THR A 300 -9.20 6.85 19.50
N PHE A 301 -8.99 7.93 20.24
CA PHE A 301 -9.51 8.12 21.57
C PHE A 301 -9.99 9.56 21.77
N SER A 302 -10.91 9.78 22.70
CA SER A 302 -11.41 11.10 23.05
C SER A 302 -10.43 11.80 23.98
N ASP A 303 -10.23 13.11 23.82
CA ASP A 303 -9.43 13.93 24.72
C ASP A 303 -10.11 13.99 26.11
N PRO A 304 -9.40 13.63 27.20
CA PRO A 304 -9.99 13.70 28.55
C PRO A 304 -10.42 15.11 28.97
N ALA A 305 -9.77 16.16 28.46
CA ALA A 305 -10.08 17.56 28.77
C ALA A 305 -11.17 18.12 27.85
N ASN A 306 -11.34 17.58 26.64
CA ASN A 306 -12.35 17.98 25.68
C ASN A 306 -12.96 16.75 24.98
N PRO A 307 -14.05 16.17 25.53
CA PRO A 307 -14.64 14.95 24.99
C PRO A 307 -15.11 15.04 23.52
N ASN A 308 -15.24 16.24 22.98
CA ASN A 308 -15.59 16.46 21.57
C ASN A 308 -14.38 16.46 20.63
N LEU A 309 -13.16 16.40 21.17
CA LEU A 309 -11.93 16.32 20.40
C LEU A 309 -11.39 14.89 20.43
N PHE A 310 -11.12 14.33 19.26
CA PHE A 310 -10.59 12.99 19.10
C PHE A 310 -9.13 13.05 18.68
N HIS A 311 -8.29 12.29 19.36
CA HIS A 311 -6.91 12.07 18.99
C HIS A 311 -6.80 10.77 18.19
N GLN A 312 -6.08 10.82 17.07
CA GLN A 312 -5.73 9.67 16.27
C GLN A 312 -4.21 9.52 16.24
N THR A 313 -3.71 8.38 16.70
CA THR A 313 -2.27 8.11 16.76
C THR A 313 -1.97 6.65 16.54
N TYR A 314 -0.70 6.26 16.67
CA TYR A 314 -0.21 4.91 16.43
C TYR A 314 0.42 4.29 17.68
N GLY A 315 0.31 2.98 17.82
CA GLY A 315 0.95 2.23 18.90
C GLY A 315 1.21 0.78 18.51
N ASN A 316 2.25 0.17 19.08
CA ASN A 316 2.48 -1.28 19.01
C ASN A 316 1.54 -2.01 19.98
N ILE A 317 0.25 -1.87 19.80
CA ILE A 317 -0.81 -2.30 20.73
C ILE A 317 -1.60 -3.49 20.22
N GLY A 318 -1.31 -3.98 19.01
CA GLY A 318 -2.06 -5.02 18.35
C GLY A 318 -1.38 -6.40 18.41
N ARG A 319 -2.19 -7.43 18.60
CA ARG A 319 -1.87 -8.81 18.25
C ARG A 319 -2.78 -9.22 17.12
N GLU A 320 -2.22 -9.79 16.07
CA GLU A 320 -2.94 -10.14 14.86
C GLU A 320 -2.57 -11.53 14.39
N HIS A 321 -3.58 -12.34 14.08
CA HIS A 321 -3.46 -13.64 13.43
C HIS A 321 -4.41 -13.63 12.24
N SER A 322 -3.94 -13.96 11.05
CA SER A 322 -4.75 -14.01 9.84
C SER A 322 -4.55 -15.31 9.09
N PHE A 323 -5.63 -15.92 8.69
CA PHE A 323 -5.67 -17.05 7.76
C PHE A 323 -6.23 -16.54 6.44
N SER A 324 -5.49 -16.73 5.37
CA SER A 324 -5.84 -16.25 4.03
C SER A 324 -5.89 -17.38 3.03
N LEU A 325 -6.95 -17.44 2.24
CA LEU A 325 -7.03 -18.25 1.04
C LEU A 325 -6.94 -17.33 -0.17
N ASN A 326 -5.88 -17.47 -0.95
CA ASN A 326 -5.71 -16.74 -2.20
C ASN A 326 -5.86 -17.70 -3.38
N THR A 327 -6.61 -17.32 -4.40
CA THR A 327 -6.89 -18.17 -5.54
C THR A 327 -6.88 -17.36 -6.82
N TYR A 328 -6.17 -17.86 -7.82
CA TYR A 328 -6.31 -17.46 -9.21
C TYR A 328 -6.55 -18.71 -10.05
N ALA A 329 -7.65 -18.75 -10.76
CA ALA A 329 -7.97 -19.83 -11.69
C ALA A 329 -8.33 -19.27 -13.05
N MET A 330 -7.80 -19.90 -14.10
CA MET A 330 -8.18 -19.64 -15.47
C MET A 330 -8.55 -20.96 -16.14
N TYR A 331 -9.73 -21.01 -16.73
CA TYR A 331 -10.23 -22.17 -17.45
C TYR A 331 -10.60 -21.79 -18.88
N THR A 332 -10.04 -22.49 -19.85
CA THR A 332 -10.26 -22.30 -21.29
C THR A 332 -10.93 -23.54 -21.85
N PRO A 333 -12.29 -23.70 -21.70
CA PRO A 333 -13.00 -24.90 -22.18
C PRO A 333 -12.95 -25.02 -23.70
N ALA A 334 -12.94 -23.90 -24.39
CA ALA A 334 -12.83 -23.80 -25.84
C ALA A 334 -11.94 -22.63 -26.23
N VAL A 335 -11.37 -22.62 -27.43
CA VAL A 335 -10.46 -21.56 -27.90
C VAL A 335 -11.10 -20.15 -27.93
N TRP A 336 -12.42 -20.11 -27.96
CA TRP A 336 -13.19 -18.86 -28.00
C TRP A 336 -13.76 -18.43 -26.64
N VAL A 337 -13.59 -19.23 -25.56
CA VAL A 337 -14.06 -18.91 -24.20
C VAL A 337 -12.92 -19.02 -23.21
N ARG A 338 -12.74 -17.99 -22.38
CA ARG A 338 -11.87 -18.00 -21.23
C ARG A 338 -12.65 -17.52 -19.98
N ILE A 339 -12.58 -18.32 -18.94
CA ILE A 339 -13.19 -18.05 -17.64
C ILE A 339 -12.04 -17.80 -16.67
N MET A 340 -12.12 -16.69 -15.94
CA MET A 340 -11.15 -16.32 -14.92
C MET A 340 -11.88 -16.16 -13.58
N LEU A 341 -11.30 -16.73 -12.53
CA LEU A 341 -11.71 -16.50 -11.14
C LEU A 341 -10.48 -16.05 -10.36
N ASN A 342 -10.62 -14.99 -9.62
CA ASN A 342 -9.59 -14.51 -8.71
C ASN A 342 -10.24 -14.09 -7.40
N GLY A 343 -9.57 -14.32 -6.30
CA GLY A 343 -10.07 -13.89 -5.01
C GLY A 343 -9.10 -14.17 -3.88
N ASN A 344 -9.30 -13.40 -2.84
CA ASN A 344 -8.75 -13.67 -1.52
C ASN A 344 -9.88 -13.65 -0.51
N ILE A 345 -9.80 -14.54 0.48
CA ILE A 345 -10.70 -14.59 1.64
C ILE A 345 -9.82 -14.69 2.86
N ASP A 346 -10.00 -13.75 3.78
CA ASP A 346 -9.20 -13.63 4.98
C ASP A 346 -10.08 -13.80 6.22
N ARG A 347 -9.58 -14.57 7.19
CA ARG A 347 -10.14 -14.68 8.53
C ARG A 347 -9.12 -14.11 9.50
N THR A 348 -9.41 -12.94 10.06
CA THR A 348 -8.48 -12.21 10.93
C THR A 348 -8.99 -12.18 12.36
N PHE A 349 -8.09 -12.44 13.32
CA PHE A 349 -8.28 -12.34 14.75
C PHE A 349 -7.37 -11.23 15.26
N GLN A 350 -7.96 -10.22 15.91
CA GLN A 350 -7.24 -9.03 16.36
C GLN A 350 -7.55 -8.77 17.82
N LYS A 351 -6.49 -8.62 18.61
CA LYS A 351 -6.59 -8.33 20.04
C LYS A 351 -5.73 -7.13 20.39
N SER A 352 -6.28 -6.24 21.19
CA SER A 352 -5.55 -5.13 21.81
C SER A 352 -6.00 -4.99 23.26
N GLU A 353 -5.09 -5.28 24.19
CA GLU A 353 -5.36 -5.11 25.63
C GLU A 353 -5.48 -3.64 25.99
N ALA A 354 -4.67 -2.77 25.35
CA ALA A 354 -4.70 -1.33 25.56
C ALA A 354 -6.04 -0.68 25.19
N LEU A 355 -6.74 -1.24 24.19
CA LEU A 355 -8.04 -0.75 23.75
C LEU A 355 -9.22 -1.56 24.29
N GLY A 356 -8.97 -2.67 25.03
CA GLY A 356 -10.01 -3.61 25.45
C GLY A 356 -10.71 -4.29 24.29
N ILE A 357 -9.99 -4.53 23.17
CA ILE A 357 -10.57 -5.06 21.93
C ILE A 357 -10.16 -6.52 21.74
N ASP A 358 -11.13 -7.37 21.45
CA ASP A 358 -10.94 -8.73 20.98
C ASP A 358 -11.99 -8.99 19.88
N VAL A 359 -11.55 -8.96 18.64
CA VAL A 359 -12.42 -9.02 17.48
C VAL A 359 -11.92 -10.01 16.45
N ASN A 360 -12.86 -10.59 15.75
CA ASN A 360 -12.57 -11.42 14.59
C ASN A 360 -13.45 -10.99 13.41
N SER A 361 -12.93 -11.08 12.21
CA SER A 361 -13.66 -10.68 11.01
C SER A 361 -13.32 -11.53 9.81
N TRP A 362 -14.24 -11.56 8.88
CA TRP A 362 -13.97 -11.95 7.50
C TRP A 362 -13.73 -10.69 6.68
N SER A 363 -12.78 -10.76 5.75
CA SER A 363 -12.56 -9.77 4.70
C SER A 363 -12.15 -10.47 3.41
N GLY A 364 -12.13 -9.74 2.33
CA GLY A 364 -11.66 -10.30 1.07
C GLY A 364 -12.35 -9.74 -0.15
N MET A 365 -11.92 -10.23 -1.30
CA MET A 365 -12.46 -9.85 -2.59
C MET A 365 -12.53 -11.08 -3.49
N VAL A 366 -13.65 -11.26 -4.17
CA VAL A 366 -13.81 -12.31 -5.18
C VAL A 366 -14.33 -11.67 -6.46
N TYR A 367 -13.68 -11.94 -7.57
CA TYR A 367 -14.14 -11.49 -8.88
C TYR A 367 -13.96 -12.55 -9.94
N SER A 368 -14.82 -12.50 -10.95
CA SER A 368 -14.82 -13.39 -12.09
C SER A 368 -14.82 -12.59 -13.39
N GLY A 369 -14.15 -13.13 -14.39
CA GLY A 369 -14.13 -12.61 -15.75
C GLY A 369 -14.49 -13.69 -16.77
N LEU A 370 -15.31 -13.31 -17.74
CA LEU A 370 -15.61 -14.12 -18.92
C LEU A 370 -15.12 -13.36 -20.15
N MET A 371 -14.28 -13.99 -20.95
CA MET A 371 -13.81 -13.44 -22.21
C MET A 371 -14.23 -14.34 -23.35
N PHE A 372 -14.89 -13.75 -24.35
CA PHE A 372 -15.29 -14.41 -25.58
C PHE A 372 -14.49 -13.83 -26.74
N THR A 373 -13.78 -14.68 -27.45
CA THR A 373 -13.11 -14.35 -28.72
C THR A 373 -13.98 -14.85 -29.85
N LEU A 374 -14.65 -13.93 -30.50
CA LEU A 374 -15.63 -14.22 -31.53
C LEU A 374 -15.01 -14.12 -32.93
N PRO A 375 -15.65 -14.69 -33.98
CA PRO A 375 -15.18 -14.55 -35.36
C PRO A 375 -15.00 -13.09 -35.78
N LYS A 376 -14.16 -12.87 -36.77
CA LYS A 376 -13.83 -11.54 -37.31
C LYS A 376 -13.20 -10.59 -36.28
N ASP A 377 -12.37 -11.12 -35.36
CA ASP A 377 -11.60 -10.37 -34.36
C ASP A 377 -12.42 -9.52 -33.38
N TRP A 378 -13.64 -9.96 -33.04
CA TRP A 378 -14.41 -9.41 -31.95
C TRP A 378 -14.02 -10.05 -30.62
N THR A 379 -13.98 -9.25 -29.56
CA THR A 379 -13.77 -9.71 -28.18
C THR A 379 -14.84 -9.10 -27.28
N VAL A 380 -15.50 -9.94 -26.49
CA VAL A 380 -16.44 -9.50 -25.45
C VAL A 380 -15.87 -9.89 -24.09
N ASN A 381 -15.83 -8.94 -23.15
CA ASN A 381 -15.38 -9.15 -21.79
C ASN A 381 -16.51 -8.81 -20.82
N LEU A 382 -16.81 -9.74 -19.93
CA LEU A 382 -17.70 -9.52 -18.79
C LEU A 382 -16.85 -9.72 -17.54
N PHE A 383 -16.89 -8.77 -16.64
CA PHE A 383 -16.12 -8.80 -15.42
C PHE A 383 -16.96 -8.28 -14.27
N GLY A 384 -16.89 -8.93 -13.12
CA GLY A 384 -17.60 -8.48 -11.93
C GLY A 384 -17.13 -9.17 -10.67
N GLY A 385 -17.34 -8.51 -9.55
CA GLY A 385 -16.91 -9.02 -8.27
C GLY A 385 -17.55 -8.31 -7.08
N TYR A 386 -17.20 -8.82 -5.92
CA TYR A 386 -17.61 -8.32 -4.63
C TYR A 386 -16.39 -8.17 -3.72
N TYR A 387 -16.28 -7.01 -3.10
CA TYR A 387 -15.34 -6.72 -2.03
C TYR A 387 -16.08 -6.72 -0.71
N HIS A 388 -15.59 -7.46 0.28
CA HIS A 388 -16.05 -7.45 1.66
C HIS A 388 -15.03 -6.75 2.55
N GLY A 389 -15.39 -5.59 3.13
CA GLY A 389 -14.44 -4.72 3.81
C GLY A 389 -13.89 -5.26 5.13
N GLY A 390 -14.64 -6.09 5.81
CA GLY A 390 -14.18 -6.67 7.08
C GLY A 390 -14.18 -5.69 8.25
N ARG A 391 -13.32 -5.99 9.25
CA ARG A 391 -13.13 -5.16 10.43
C ARG A 391 -11.65 -5.12 10.81
N SER A 392 -11.18 -3.95 11.21
CA SER A 392 -9.89 -3.72 11.83
C SER A 392 -10.14 -3.15 13.21
N TYR A 393 -9.52 -3.64 14.24
CA TYR A 393 -9.66 -3.22 15.65
C TYR A 393 -10.92 -2.39 15.97
N GLN A 394 -10.90 -1.08 15.78
CA GLN A 394 -12.01 -0.16 16.04
C GLN A 394 -12.95 0.04 14.85
N THR A 395 -12.50 -0.19 13.60
CA THR A 395 -13.23 0.22 12.40
C THR A 395 -13.78 -0.97 11.63
N LYS A 396 -15.08 -0.97 11.36
CA LYS A 396 -15.76 -1.87 10.43
C LYS A 396 -15.96 -1.17 9.09
N TYR A 397 -15.67 -1.88 8.00
CA TYR A 397 -15.84 -1.42 6.63
C TYR A 397 -16.92 -2.22 5.94
N ASP A 398 -17.77 -1.54 5.17
CA ASP A 398 -18.80 -2.21 4.36
C ASP A 398 -18.18 -2.75 3.06
N GLY A 399 -18.87 -3.71 2.46
CA GLY A 399 -18.52 -4.27 1.16
C GLY A 399 -19.05 -3.45 -0.01
N ASN A 400 -18.55 -3.75 -1.20
CA ASN A 400 -18.99 -3.12 -2.43
C ASN A 400 -18.97 -4.08 -3.61
N VAL A 401 -19.89 -3.88 -4.58
CA VAL A 401 -19.97 -4.63 -5.83
C VAL A 401 -19.39 -3.78 -6.95
N PHE A 402 -18.69 -4.40 -7.88
CA PHE A 402 -18.19 -3.75 -9.07
C PHE A 402 -18.37 -4.64 -10.31
N ASN A 403 -18.55 -4.02 -11.46
CA ASN A 403 -18.64 -4.75 -12.73
C ASN A 403 -18.15 -3.89 -13.91
N ASN A 404 -17.77 -4.60 -14.97
CA ASN A 404 -17.38 -4.03 -16.25
C ASN A 404 -17.89 -4.93 -17.38
N ILE A 405 -18.43 -4.31 -18.41
CA ILE A 405 -18.78 -4.95 -19.69
C ILE A 405 -18.00 -4.24 -20.78
N GLY A 406 -17.27 -5.00 -21.59
CA GLY A 406 -16.46 -4.47 -22.67
C GLY A 406 -16.68 -5.23 -23.97
N ILE A 407 -16.70 -4.51 -25.08
CA ILE A 407 -16.66 -5.07 -26.43
C ILE A 407 -15.53 -4.40 -27.19
N ALA A 408 -14.73 -5.18 -27.91
CA ALA A 408 -13.64 -4.68 -28.72
C ALA A 408 -13.61 -5.33 -30.09
N LYS A 409 -13.18 -4.57 -31.08
CA LYS A 409 -12.96 -4.99 -32.46
C LYS A 409 -11.53 -4.65 -32.86
N GLN A 410 -10.84 -5.59 -33.46
CA GLN A 410 -9.57 -5.33 -34.13
C GLN A 410 -9.79 -5.18 -35.64
N LEU A 411 -9.13 -4.18 -36.21
CA LEU A 411 -9.24 -3.78 -37.63
C LEU A 411 -7.83 -3.64 -38.23
N PHE A 412 -7.74 -3.63 -39.57
CA PHE A 412 -6.50 -3.40 -40.31
C PHE A 412 -5.36 -4.36 -39.89
N ASP A 413 -5.60 -5.66 -40.02
CA ASP A 413 -4.66 -6.71 -39.59
C ASP A 413 -4.19 -6.54 -38.13
N LYS A 414 -5.15 -6.25 -37.24
CA LYS A 414 -4.97 -6.05 -35.81
C LYS A 414 -4.18 -4.79 -35.41
N LYS A 415 -3.96 -3.88 -36.37
CA LYS A 415 -3.26 -2.61 -36.09
C LYS A 415 -4.13 -1.61 -35.35
N LEU A 416 -5.44 -1.56 -35.58
CA LEU A 416 -6.36 -0.70 -34.89
C LEU A 416 -7.28 -1.53 -33.98
N ARG A 417 -7.29 -1.24 -32.68
CA ARG A 417 -8.25 -1.77 -31.72
C ARG A 417 -9.21 -0.67 -31.32
N VAL A 418 -10.51 -0.89 -31.56
CA VAL A 418 -11.61 -0.05 -31.08
C VAL A 418 -12.26 -0.80 -29.93
N SER A 419 -12.38 -0.19 -28.76
CA SER A 419 -13.04 -0.81 -27.60
C SER A 419 -13.99 0.15 -26.92
N LEU A 420 -15.19 -0.35 -26.63
CA LEU A 420 -16.21 0.30 -25.83
C LEU A 420 -16.34 -0.47 -24.52
N SER A 421 -16.28 0.23 -23.39
CA SER A 421 -16.49 -0.40 -22.08
C SER A 421 -17.42 0.43 -21.21
N ALA A 422 -18.22 -0.27 -20.41
CA ALA A 422 -19.13 0.32 -19.43
C ALA A 422 -18.80 -0.25 -18.04
N ASN A 423 -18.52 0.64 -17.10
CA ASN A 423 -18.19 0.30 -15.73
C ASN A 423 -19.37 0.59 -14.81
N ASN A 424 -19.57 -0.28 -13.83
CA ASN A 424 -20.53 -0.12 -12.73
C ASN A 424 -21.92 0.31 -13.20
N ILE A 425 -22.44 -0.40 -14.22
CA ILE A 425 -23.74 -0.09 -14.83
C ILE A 425 -24.90 -0.21 -13.84
N HIS A 426 -24.74 -1.02 -12.78
CA HIS A 426 -25.75 -1.27 -11.76
C HIS A 426 -26.03 -0.07 -10.86
N ALA A 427 -25.03 0.82 -10.62
CA ALA A 427 -25.16 1.97 -9.74
C ALA A 427 -24.37 3.18 -10.26
N LYS A 428 -24.96 4.39 -10.18
CA LYS A 428 -24.29 5.64 -10.55
C LYS A 428 -23.18 5.99 -9.55
N TYR A 429 -23.44 5.77 -8.26
CA TYR A 429 -22.52 6.06 -7.17
C TYR A 429 -22.05 4.76 -6.54
N SER A 430 -20.78 4.70 -6.20
CA SER A 430 -20.25 3.74 -5.25
C SER A 430 -20.09 4.44 -3.92
N THR A 431 -20.65 3.83 -2.88
CA THR A 431 -20.63 4.37 -1.53
C THR A 431 -19.74 3.50 -0.65
N TRP A 432 -18.74 4.12 -0.04
CA TRP A 432 -17.85 3.49 0.92
C TRP A 432 -18.22 3.94 2.32
N LYS A 433 -18.66 2.99 3.14
CA LYS A 433 -19.07 3.26 4.52
C LYS A 433 -18.10 2.62 5.49
N SER A 434 -17.82 3.35 6.56
CA SER A 434 -17.08 2.80 7.70
C SER A 434 -17.70 3.26 9.01
N ARG A 435 -17.50 2.43 10.03
CA ARG A 435 -17.96 2.69 11.39
C ARG A 435 -16.83 2.43 12.36
N THR A 436 -16.31 3.48 13.00
CA THR A 436 -15.30 3.40 14.05
C THR A 436 -15.96 3.49 15.42
N ILE A 437 -15.66 2.53 16.28
CA ILE A 437 -16.22 2.41 17.63
C ILE A 437 -15.07 2.53 18.62
N GLY A 438 -15.19 3.45 19.56
CA GLY A 438 -14.28 3.62 20.68
C GLY A 438 -15.01 3.66 22.00
N ASN A 439 -14.28 3.89 23.09
CA ASN A 439 -14.88 4.03 24.40
C ASN A 439 -15.69 5.34 24.47
N GLY A 440 -17.00 5.21 24.56
CA GLY A 440 -17.92 6.35 24.66
C GLY A 440 -18.25 7.06 23.34
N PHE A 441 -17.77 6.58 22.17
CA PHE A 441 -18.08 7.22 20.88
C PHE A 441 -18.28 6.23 19.73
N THR A 442 -18.97 6.70 18.70
CA THR A 442 -19.07 6.03 17.39
C THR A 442 -18.98 7.07 16.28
N ILE A 443 -18.07 6.86 15.31
CA ILE A 443 -17.93 7.70 14.13
C ILE A 443 -18.42 6.94 12.92
N TYR A 444 -19.36 7.49 12.17
CA TYR A 444 -19.79 6.99 10.88
C TYR A 444 -19.16 7.82 9.77
N SER A 445 -18.60 7.17 8.77
CA SER A 445 -18.07 7.83 7.59
C SER A 445 -18.72 7.22 6.36
N GLU A 446 -19.21 8.08 5.47
CA GLU A 446 -19.77 7.70 4.20
C GLU A 446 -19.16 8.56 3.09
N ASN A 447 -18.52 7.91 2.12
CA ASN A 447 -17.95 8.55 0.95
C ASN A 447 -18.62 8.00 -0.31
N ALA A 448 -19.33 8.84 -1.04
CA ALA A 448 -19.98 8.48 -2.28
C ALA A 448 -19.28 9.15 -3.45
N GLY A 449 -18.91 8.37 -4.45
CA GLY A 449 -18.29 8.85 -5.68
C GLY A 449 -18.96 8.30 -6.92
N ILE A 450 -18.97 9.07 -8.03
CA ILE A 450 -19.48 8.59 -9.31
C ILE A 450 -18.53 7.52 -9.84
N GLN A 451 -19.05 6.31 -10.06
CA GLN A 451 -18.27 5.20 -10.60
C GLN A 451 -18.84 4.64 -11.91
N ARG A 452 -20.09 4.97 -12.26
CA ARG A 452 -20.62 4.60 -13.56
C ARG A 452 -19.93 5.42 -14.64
N SER A 453 -19.29 4.73 -15.58
CA SER A 453 -18.64 5.36 -16.72
C SER A 453 -18.79 4.53 -17.97
N VAL A 454 -18.82 5.21 -19.10
CA VAL A 454 -18.69 4.59 -20.43
C VAL A 454 -17.47 5.20 -21.09
N SER A 455 -16.59 4.35 -21.62
CA SER A 455 -15.37 4.79 -22.28
C SER A 455 -15.23 4.16 -23.66
N LEU A 456 -14.84 4.98 -24.63
CA LEU A 456 -14.42 4.56 -25.97
C LEU A 456 -12.88 4.73 -26.04
N SER A 457 -12.20 3.66 -26.41
CA SER A 457 -10.76 3.68 -26.58
C SER A 457 -10.37 3.25 -27.99
N LEU A 458 -9.46 4.00 -28.59
CA LEU A 458 -8.87 3.71 -29.89
C LEU A 458 -7.37 3.49 -29.68
N THR A 459 -6.89 2.30 -29.99
CA THR A 459 -5.47 1.95 -29.88
C THR A 459 -4.95 1.58 -31.26
N TYR A 460 -4.00 2.37 -31.78
CA TYR A 460 -3.33 2.07 -33.04
C TYR A 460 -1.89 1.68 -32.81
N SER A 461 -1.52 0.47 -33.29
CA SER A 461 -0.18 -0.07 -33.18
C SER A 461 0.56 0.12 -34.50
N PHE A 462 1.67 0.83 -34.47
CA PHE A 462 2.52 1.08 -35.64
C PHE A 462 3.97 0.67 -35.36
N GLY A 463 4.69 0.33 -36.41
CA GLY A 463 6.08 -0.13 -36.31
C GLY A 463 6.21 -1.61 -35.94
N LYS A 464 7.41 -2.13 -36.12
CA LYS A 464 7.83 -3.43 -35.64
C LYS A 464 9.07 -3.22 -34.79
N MET A 465 9.00 -3.53 -33.51
CA MET A 465 10.19 -3.56 -32.65
C MET A 465 10.90 -4.91 -32.86
N ASN A 466 11.99 -4.91 -33.60
CA ASN A 466 12.81 -6.10 -33.87
C ASN A 466 13.90 -6.33 -32.81
N THR A 467 13.97 -5.51 -31.80
CA THR A 467 14.94 -5.64 -30.71
C THR A 467 14.29 -6.30 -29.50
N GLN A 468 14.78 -7.46 -29.15
CA GLN A 468 14.52 -8.03 -27.83
C GLN A 468 15.29 -7.17 -26.81
N VAL A 469 14.60 -6.28 -26.13
CA VAL A 469 15.17 -5.57 -24.99
C VAL A 469 15.34 -6.61 -23.88
N ARG A 470 16.58 -6.98 -23.60
CA ARG A 470 16.91 -7.84 -22.46
C ARG A 470 16.53 -7.07 -21.20
N LYS A 471 15.47 -7.50 -20.51
CA LYS A 471 15.14 -6.95 -19.20
C LYS A 471 16.31 -7.23 -18.26
N VAL A 472 16.97 -6.20 -17.80
CA VAL A 472 17.96 -6.31 -16.73
C VAL A 472 17.17 -6.69 -15.46
N GLN A 473 17.48 -7.83 -14.87
CA GLN A 473 16.92 -8.22 -13.59
C GLN A 473 17.50 -7.27 -12.53
N ARG A 474 16.63 -6.59 -11.80
CA ARG A 474 17.03 -5.75 -10.67
C ARG A 474 17.46 -6.66 -9.53
N THR A 475 18.67 -6.49 -9.04
CA THR A 475 19.22 -7.27 -7.92
C THR A 475 18.83 -6.72 -6.56
N ILE A 476 18.64 -5.41 -6.45
CA ILE A 476 18.31 -4.73 -5.20
C ILE A 476 16.79 -4.56 -5.07
N VAL A 477 16.20 -5.13 -4.02
CA VAL A 477 14.82 -4.91 -3.60
C VAL A 477 14.80 -4.45 -2.14
N ASN A 478 14.10 -3.36 -1.83
CA ASN A 478 13.88 -2.86 -0.47
C ASN A 478 12.37 -2.78 -0.23
N ASP A 479 11.84 -3.66 0.60
CA ASP A 479 10.42 -3.83 0.93
C ASP A 479 10.13 -3.75 2.45
N ASP A 480 11.05 -3.12 3.19
CA ASP A 480 11.07 -3.10 4.66
C ASP A 480 10.26 -1.95 5.30
N LEU A 481 9.77 -1.01 4.49
CA LEU A 481 8.92 0.06 4.99
C LEU A 481 7.45 -0.35 5.02
N LYS A 482 6.77 -0.08 6.13
CA LYS A 482 5.31 -0.26 6.23
C LYS A 482 4.61 0.79 5.38
N GLN A 483 3.80 0.36 4.42
CA GLN A 483 2.95 1.26 3.66
C GLN A 483 1.84 1.80 4.59
N THR A 484 1.71 3.12 4.67
CA THR A 484 0.59 3.75 5.38
C THR A 484 -0.66 3.66 4.53
N SER A 485 -1.73 3.08 5.08
CA SER A 485 -3.04 2.94 4.42
C SER A 485 -3.79 4.25 4.16
N SER A 486 -3.17 5.41 4.46
CA SER A 486 -3.77 6.73 4.28
C SER A 486 -3.53 7.38 2.91
N GLN A 487 -2.72 6.79 2.04
CA GLN A 487 -2.68 7.20 0.63
C GLN A 487 -3.60 6.31 -0.16
N GLY A 488 -4.66 6.92 -0.67
CA GLY A 488 -5.76 6.30 -1.38
C GLY A 488 -5.29 5.24 -2.37
N GLN A 489 -5.94 4.11 -2.27
CA GLN A 489 -5.90 3.02 -3.22
C GLN A 489 -6.25 3.53 -4.62
N GLN A 490 -5.25 4.00 -5.35
CA GLN A 490 -5.34 4.17 -6.80
C GLN A 490 -4.38 3.18 -7.45
N GLY A 491 -4.99 2.18 -8.06
CA GLY A 491 -4.59 1.38 -9.19
C GLY A 491 -3.09 1.22 -9.46
N GLY A 492 -2.39 0.43 -8.66
CA GLY A 492 -1.13 -0.16 -9.07
C GLY A 492 -1.41 -1.58 -9.53
N GLY A 493 -1.42 -1.79 -10.84
CA GLY A 493 -1.40 -3.13 -11.39
C GLY A 493 -0.19 -3.89 -10.82
N GLN A 494 -0.44 -4.92 -10.04
CA GLN A 494 0.58 -5.87 -9.65
C GLN A 494 1.08 -6.58 -10.92
N GLY A 495 2.22 -6.10 -11.41
CA GLY A 495 3.05 -6.90 -12.29
C GLY A 495 3.58 -8.08 -11.49
N ASN A 496 3.00 -9.24 -11.70
CA ASN A 496 3.49 -10.51 -11.20
C ASN A 496 4.91 -10.73 -11.75
N PRO A 497 5.95 -10.89 -10.92
CA PRO A 497 7.21 -11.38 -11.42
C PRO A 497 7.07 -12.88 -11.65
N THR A 498 6.73 -13.25 -12.87
CA THR A 498 6.98 -14.63 -13.32
C THR A 498 8.48 -14.81 -13.43
N GLY A 499 9.07 -15.37 -12.39
CA GLY A 499 10.40 -15.92 -12.47
C GLY A 499 10.41 -17.18 -13.34
N ASN A 500 11.33 -17.24 -14.24
CA ASN A 500 11.86 -18.49 -14.77
C ASN A 500 12.96 -18.99 -13.84
#